data_3a5d5646fbd8889446bb6e86366f4798
#
_entry.id   3a5d5646fbd8889446bb6e86366f4798
#
_cell.length_a   1.000
_cell.length_b   1.000
_cell.length_c   1.000
_cell.angle_alpha   90.00
_cell.angle_beta   90.00
_cell.angle_gamma   90.00
#
_symmetry.space_group_name_H-M   'P 1'
#
loop_
_entity.id
_entity.type
_entity.pdbx_description
1 polymer ?
#
loop_
_entity_poly.entity_id
_entity_poly.type
_entity_poly.pdbx_seq_one_letter_code
_entity_poly.pdbx_strand_id
1 'polypeptide(L)'
;VRDTSIYDCARAGINVSEGTWGGHLIEGCDVFDTVLETHDHGSFNSWGRDRFFDKNRPKTDEVVAQNPDLRFLDAGTPTIIRNSRWRCDHGWDVDLDDGSTNYEITNNVFLKGGLKLREGYRRIVTNNIGYNSTAYPHVWYKDSQDSLKNNIWMAAYRPARMPKDKWGGKSDKNLFPADFALKEAQSKGWDANSLVGDPMFIDPAKGDFRVREDSPALKLGFKNFPMDRFGVKKASLKAIARTPEIPPMQAEKKKRAPATGQWLGARLQDLEGEAFSAYGIAKDAGGVALIEVPKGSAAARAGLEAGDLLLQINGHCVEKVGQVGRLAEQLDKHPLTLKIVRNQTPKTLTLQL
;
A
#
# COMPACT_ATOMS: atom_id res chain seq x y z
N VAL A 1 8.50 -18.18 -11.49
CA VAL A 1 9.89 -17.69 -11.48
C VAL A 1 10.57 -18.25 -10.25
N ARG A 2 11.73 -18.87 -10.40
CA ARG A 2 12.49 -19.42 -9.27
C ARG A 2 13.97 -19.12 -9.38
N ASP A 3 14.61 -18.90 -8.23
CA ASP A 3 16.07 -18.80 -8.10
C ASP A 3 16.70 -17.86 -9.15
N THR A 4 16.14 -16.64 -9.25
CA THR A 4 16.47 -15.69 -10.31
C THR A 4 16.85 -14.34 -9.71
N SER A 5 17.95 -13.75 -10.20
CA SER A 5 18.31 -12.35 -9.93
C SER A 5 17.81 -11.46 -11.05
N ILE A 6 17.05 -10.42 -10.71
CA ILE A 6 16.39 -9.48 -11.65
C ILE A 6 16.72 -8.07 -11.19
N TYR A 7 17.31 -7.28 -12.08
CA TYR A 7 17.69 -5.89 -11.79
C TYR A 7 17.85 -5.06 -13.06
N ASP A 8 18.05 -3.75 -12.91
CA ASP A 8 18.16 -2.77 -14.00
C ASP A 8 16.91 -2.72 -14.88
N CYS A 9 15.73 -2.68 -14.25
CA CYS A 9 14.47 -2.66 -14.98
C CYS A 9 13.85 -1.26 -14.98
N ALA A 10 13.55 -0.75 -16.17
CA ALA A 10 12.87 0.54 -16.36
C ALA A 10 11.50 0.58 -15.65
N ARG A 11 10.81 -0.57 -15.60
CA ARG A 11 9.54 -0.80 -14.91
C ARG A 11 9.67 -1.90 -13.86
N ALA A 12 8.63 -2.68 -13.60
CA ALA A 12 8.66 -3.83 -12.69
C ALA A 12 9.64 -4.91 -13.15
N GLY A 13 10.31 -5.56 -12.22
CA GLY A 13 11.13 -6.74 -12.49
C GLY A 13 10.28 -7.96 -12.83
N ILE A 14 9.17 -8.15 -12.12
CA ILE A 14 8.17 -9.20 -12.37
C ILE A 14 6.80 -8.54 -12.43
N ASN A 15 6.01 -8.86 -13.46
CA ASN A 15 4.67 -8.32 -13.61
C ASN A 15 3.65 -9.43 -13.87
N VAL A 16 2.55 -9.40 -13.13
CA VAL A 16 1.36 -10.23 -13.33
C VAL A 16 0.17 -9.32 -13.53
N SER A 17 -0.47 -9.39 -14.72
CA SER A 17 -1.58 -8.51 -15.05
C SER A 17 -2.86 -9.28 -15.34
N GLU A 18 -4.00 -8.63 -15.07
CA GLU A 18 -5.33 -9.04 -15.51
C GLU A 18 -5.71 -10.47 -15.09
N GLY A 19 -5.93 -10.73 -13.81
CA GLY A 19 -6.68 -11.88 -13.29
C GLY A 19 -6.37 -13.24 -13.90
N THR A 20 -5.16 -13.67 -13.89
CA THR A 20 -4.68 -14.84 -14.65
C THR A 20 -4.87 -16.17 -13.90
N TRP A 21 -6.06 -16.45 -13.36
CA TRP A 21 -6.40 -17.69 -12.63
C TRP A 21 -5.56 -17.95 -11.36
N GLY A 22 -4.49 -17.18 -11.16
CA GLY A 22 -3.51 -17.39 -10.09
C GLY A 22 -2.57 -18.57 -10.37
N GLY A 23 -2.09 -19.21 -9.30
CA GLY A 23 -1.21 -20.38 -9.38
C GLY A 23 0.25 -20.06 -9.75
N HIS A 24 0.63 -18.78 -9.78
CA HIS A 24 2.02 -18.40 -10.03
C HIS A 24 2.88 -18.68 -8.78
N LEU A 25 4.10 -19.12 -9.01
CA LEU A 25 5.10 -19.29 -7.96
C LEU A 25 6.32 -18.41 -8.24
N ILE A 26 6.57 -17.48 -7.32
CA ILE A 26 7.76 -16.63 -7.27
C ILE A 26 8.54 -17.03 -6.02
N GLU A 27 9.69 -17.66 -6.19
CA GLU A 27 10.43 -18.26 -5.09
C GLU A 27 11.94 -18.10 -5.24
N GLY A 28 12.61 -17.75 -4.16
CA GLY A 28 14.07 -17.67 -4.11
C GLY A 28 14.65 -16.58 -5.00
N CYS A 29 13.88 -15.55 -5.31
CA CYS A 29 14.28 -14.45 -6.20
C CYS A 29 15.01 -13.34 -5.43
N ASP A 30 15.86 -12.60 -6.14
CA ASP A 30 16.51 -11.38 -5.69
C ASP A 30 16.17 -10.28 -6.71
N VAL A 31 15.28 -9.34 -6.36
CA VAL A 31 14.74 -8.38 -7.30
C VAL A 31 14.97 -6.96 -6.77
N PHE A 32 15.74 -6.17 -7.51
CA PHE A 32 16.16 -4.84 -7.07
C PHE A 32 16.50 -3.93 -8.26
N ASP A 33 16.82 -2.65 -8.02
CA ASP A 33 17.09 -1.65 -9.05
C ASP A 33 16.03 -1.70 -10.17
N THR A 34 14.78 -1.54 -9.75
CA THR A 34 13.60 -1.58 -10.64
C THR A 34 12.83 -0.28 -10.55
N VAL A 35 11.87 -0.08 -11.45
CA VAL A 35 11.06 1.15 -11.53
C VAL A 35 11.93 2.37 -11.78
N LEU A 36 12.99 2.22 -12.60
CA LEU A 36 13.98 3.27 -12.84
C LEU A 36 13.43 4.45 -13.67
N GLU A 37 12.44 4.19 -14.52
CA GLU A 37 11.88 5.18 -15.46
C GLU A 37 10.37 5.40 -15.30
N THR A 38 9.71 4.59 -14.46
CA THR A 38 8.27 4.68 -14.26
C THR A 38 7.92 5.09 -12.83
N HIS A 39 6.64 5.32 -12.57
CA HIS A 39 6.07 5.62 -11.25
C HIS A 39 4.94 4.65 -10.94
N ASP A 40 4.53 4.60 -9.66
CA ASP A 40 3.37 3.82 -9.20
C ASP A 40 3.45 2.33 -9.54
N HIS A 41 4.64 1.73 -9.41
CA HIS A 41 4.90 0.31 -9.60
C HIS A 41 5.81 -0.24 -8.50
N GLY A 42 5.96 -1.55 -8.45
CA GLY A 42 6.88 -2.27 -7.56
C GLY A 42 7.91 -3.12 -8.30
N SER A 43 8.90 -3.65 -7.57
CA SER A 43 9.81 -4.67 -8.09
C SER A 43 9.03 -5.91 -8.55
N PHE A 44 8.07 -6.37 -7.76
CA PHE A 44 6.92 -7.16 -8.22
C PHE A 44 5.71 -6.25 -8.35
N ASN A 45 5.00 -6.36 -9.44
CA ASN A 45 3.77 -5.59 -9.66
C ASN A 45 2.66 -6.50 -10.19
N SER A 46 1.46 -6.36 -9.63
CA SER A 46 0.28 -7.03 -10.15
C SER A 46 -0.95 -6.13 -10.08
N TRP A 47 -1.88 -6.39 -10.96
CA TRP A 47 -3.27 -5.93 -10.86
C TRP A 47 -4.18 -7.03 -11.34
N GLY A 48 -5.37 -7.13 -10.72
CA GLY A 48 -6.30 -8.19 -11.02
C GLY A 48 -7.68 -7.65 -11.28
N ARG A 49 -7.90 -6.70 -12.14
CA ARG A 49 -9.23 -6.12 -12.43
C ARG A 49 -10.24 -7.18 -12.84
N ASP A 50 -10.37 -8.16 -11.97
CA ASP A 50 -11.24 -9.31 -12.11
C ASP A 50 -12.71 -8.88 -12.20
N ARG A 51 -13.61 -9.80 -12.58
CA ARG A 51 -15.04 -9.48 -12.83
C ARG A 51 -15.80 -8.84 -11.66
N PHE A 52 -15.30 -8.96 -10.43
CA PHE A 52 -15.85 -8.25 -9.26
C PHE A 52 -15.41 -6.78 -9.18
N PHE A 53 -14.31 -6.42 -9.83
CA PHE A 53 -13.64 -5.14 -9.64
C PHE A 53 -14.44 -3.98 -10.23
N ASP A 54 -14.69 -2.96 -9.40
CA ASP A 54 -15.18 -1.65 -9.83
C ASP A 54 -14.40 -0.57 -9.04
N LYS A 55 -13.97 0.48 -9.72
CA LYS A 55 -13.31 1.63 -9.08
C LYS A 55 -14.16 2.26 -7.97
N ASN A 56 -15.47 2.10 -8.04
CA ASN A 56 -16.42 2.45 -6.99
C ASN A 56 -16.51 1.30 -5.97
N ARG A 57 -15.67 1.30 -4.95
CA ARG A 57 -15.61 0.26 -3.91
C ARG A 57 -16.96 -0.12 -3.29
N PRO A 58 -17.85 0.82 -2.89
CA PRO A 58 -19.18 0.46 -2.42
C PRO A 58 -19.94 -0.45 -3.36
N LYS A 59 -19.82 -0.25 -4.68
CA LYS A 59 -20.46 -1.10 -5.68
C LYS A 59 -19.85 -2.50 -5.70
N THR A 60 -18.53 -2.61 -5.60
CA THR A 60 -17.86 -3.92 -5.45
C THR A 60 -18.31 -4.62 -4.16
N ASP A 61 -18.32 -3.92 -3.02
CA ASP A 61 -18.78 -4.47 -1.75
C ASP A 61 -20.22 -5.02 -1.85
N GLU A 62 -21.11 -4.32 -2.55
CA GLU A 62 -22.50 -4.73 -2.77
C GLU A 62 -22.60 -5.98 -3.65
N VAL A 63 -21.94 -5.97 -4.80
CA VAL A 63 -21.96 -7.10 -5.76
C VAL A 63 -21.36 -8.37 -5.12
N VAL A 64 -20.26 -8.23 -4.40
CA VAL A 64 -19.61 -9.35 -3.71
C VAL A 64 -20.44 -9.84 -2.51
N ALA A 65 -21.16 -8.96 -1.81
CA ALA A 65 -22.06 -9.38 -0.75
C ALA A 65 -23.21 -10.26 -1.27
N GLN A 66 -23.71 -9.97 -2.48
CA GLN A 66 -24.74 -10.77 -3.14
C GLN A 66 -24.19 -12.08 -3.73
N ASN A 67 -22.93 -12.08 -4.18
CA ASN A 67 -22.27 -13.20 -4.85
C ASN A 67 -20.85 -13.42 -4.29
N PRO A 68 -20.70 -14.01 -3.10
CA PRO A 68 -19.39 -14.12 -2.42
C PRO A 68 -18.31 -14.85 -3.20
N ASP A 69 -18.68 -15.80 -4.04
CA ASP A 69 -17.73 -16.60 -4.84
C ASP A 69 -17.07 -15.78 -5.97
N LEU A 70 -17.67 -14.66 -6.36
CA LEU A 70 -17.10 -13.76 -7.39
C LEU A 70 -15.66 -13.37 -7.06
N ARG A 71 -15.31 -13.25 -5.78
CA ARG A 71 -13.97 -12.87 -5.30
C ARG A 71 -12.86 -13.74 -5.88
N PHE A 72 -13.16 -15.03 -6.14
CA PHE A 72 -12.15 -16.03 -6.49
C PHE A 72 -12.35 -16.68 -7.85
N LEU A 73 -13.36 -16.27 -8.62
CA LEU A 73 -13.62 -16.88 -9.93
C LEU A 73 -12.47 -16.66 -10.93
N ASP A 74 -11.80 -15.51 -10.87
CA ASP A 74 -10.68 -15.17 -11.75
C ASP A 74 -9.31 -15.36 -11.07
N ALA A 75 -9.29 -15.76 -9.81
CA ALA A 75 -8.09 -16.02 -9.02
C ALA A 75 -8.29 -17.27 -8.14
N GLY A 76 -8.70 -18.39 -8.76
CA GLY A 76 -9.08 -19.62 -8.07
C GLY A 76 -7.93 -20.33 -7.35
N THR A 77 -6.69 -20.14 -7.81
CA THR A 77 -5.48 -20.71 -7.19
C THR A 77 -4.59 -19.61 -6.64
N PRO A 78 -4.04 -19.75 -5.41
CA PRO A 78 -3.18 -18.73 -4.84
C PRO A 78 -1.93 -18.47 -5.68
N THR A 79 -1.57 -17.21 -5.85
CA THR A 79 -0.23 -16.79 -6.28
C THR A 79 0.68 -16.74 -5.06
N ILE A 80 1.81 -17.44 -5.13
CA ILE A 80 2.74 -17.60 -4.01
C ILE A 80 4.01 -16.79 -4.26
N ILE A 81 4.33 -15.89 -3.33
CA ILE A 81 5.57 -15.10 -3.32
C ILE A 81 6.32 -15.47 -2.04
N ARG A 82 7.47 -16.17 -2.16
CA ARG A 82 8.17 -16.65 -0.97
C ARG A 82 9.68 -16.72 -1.10
N ASN A 83 10.35 -16.72 0.05
CA ASN A 83 11.79 -16.94 0.17
C ASN A 83 12.60 -16.01 -0.75
N SER A 84 12.15 -14.77 -0.93
CA SER A 84 12.70 -13.82 -1.89
C SER A 84 13.11 -12.51 -1.19
N ARG A 85 14.06 -11.80 -1.80
CA ARG A 85 14.49 -10.48 -1.34
C ARG A 85 14.14 -9.43 -2.38
N TRP A 86 13.65 -8.29 -1.89
CA TRP A 86 13.08 -7.23 -2.70
C TRP A 86 13.65 -5.88 -2.30
N ARG A 87 14.01 -5.05 -3.27
CA ARG A 87 14.34 -3.65 -3.05
C ARG A 87 13.84 -2.80 -4.22
N CYS A 88 12.99 -1.84 -3.91
CA CYS A 88 12.60 -0.79 -4.84
C CYS A 88 12.84 0.58 -4.21
N ASP A 89 13.68 1.40 -4.84
CA ASP A 89 13.98 2.75 -4.35
C ASP A 89 12.98 3.79 -4.86
N HIS A 90 12.21 3.48 -5.89
CA HIS A 90 11.30 4.39 -6.60
C HIS A 90 9.81 4.06 -6.43
N GLY A 91 9.49 2.91 -5.85
CA GLY A 91 8.14 2.42 -5.62
C GLY A 91 8.07 1.41 -4.48
N TRP A 92 7.25 0.37 -4.63
CA TRP A 92 7.12 -0.69 -3.63
C TRP A 92 8.02 -1.88 -3.95
N ASP A 93 8.44 -2.61 -2.93
CA ASP A 93 9.15 -3.89 -3.12
C ASP A 93 8.20 -4.90 -3.78
N VAL A 94 6.98 -5.00 -3.26
CA VAL A 94 5.89 -5.79 -3.85
C VAL A 94 4.64 -4.92 -3.89
N ASP A 95 4.11 -4.72 -5.07
CA ASP A 95 2.90 -3.94 -5.34
C ASP A 95 1.77 -4.85 -5.80
N LEU A 96 0.79 -5.08 -4.92
CA LEU A 96 -0.48 -5.71 -5.26
C LEU A 96 -1.51 -4.61 -5.49
N ASP A 97 -1.67 -4.21 -6.76
CA ASP A 97 -2.53 -3.12 -7.18
C ASP A 97 -3.93 -3.60 -7.59
N ASP A 98 -4.82 -2.70 -7.92
CA ASP A 98 -6.19 -2.81 -8.45
C ASP A 98 -6.79 -4.23 -8.45
N GLY A 99 -7.37 -4.67 -7.34
CA GLY A 99 -8.09 -5.94 -7.26
C GLY A 99 -7.23 -7.21 -7.12
N SER A 100 -5.90 -7.09 -6.97
CA SER A 100 -5.00 -8.24 -6.81
C SER A 100 -5.46 -9.15 -5.66
N THR A 101 -5.91 -10.34 -6.00
CA THR A 101 -6.62 -11.27 -5.12
C THR A 101 -5.92 -12.63 -5.03
N ASN A 102 -6.06 -13.28 -3.86
CA ASN A 102 -5.61 -14.63 -3.58
C ASN A 102 -4.09 -14.81 -3.65
N TYR A 103 -3.38 -14.15 -2.74
CA TYR A 103 -1.92 -14.21 -2.62
C TYR A 103 -1.49 -14.82 -1.28
N GLU A 104 -0.41 -15.59 -1.32
CA GLU A 104 0.32 -16.07 -0.15
C GLU A 104 1.77 -15.53 -0.20
N ILE A 105 2.11 -14.69 0.77
CA ILE A 105 3.37 -13.93 0.81
C ILE A 105 4.10 -14.31 2.09
N THR A 106 5.18 -15.10 1.96
CA THR A 106 5.82 -15.71 3.14
C THR A 106 7.34 -15.75 3.02
N ASN A 107 8.05 -15.57 4.15
CA ASN A 107 9.52 -15.65 4.19
C ASN A 107 10.20 -14.70 3.20
N ASN A 108 9.74 -13.48 3.05
CA ASN A 108 10.39 -12.49 2.21
C ASN A 108 11.11 -11.43 3.05
N VAL A 109 12.11 -10.80 2.46
CA VAL A 109 12.76 -9.61 3.00
C VAL A 109 12.47 -8.43 2.09
N PHE A 110 11.80 -7.43 2.62
CA PHE A 110 11.51 -6.15 1.97
C PHE A 110 12.49 -5.10 2.49
N LEU A 111 13.39 -4.63 1.64
CA LEU A 111 14.49 -3.78 2.08
C LEU A 111 14.15 -2.29 2.17
N LYS A 112 13.21 -1.80 1.32
CA LYS A 112 12.92 -0.36 1.27
C LYS A 112 11.50 0.02 0.86
N GLY A 113 11.00 -0.51 -0.24
CA GLY A 113 9.69 -0.16 -0.80
C GLY A 113 8.51 -0.75 -0.02
N GLY A 114 8.71 -1.89 0.63
CA GLY A 114 7.69 -2.59 1.40
C GLY A 114 6.61 -3.28 0.57
N LEU A 115 5.53 -3.66 1.24
CA LEU A 115 4.44 -4.45 0.66
C LEU A 115 3.17 -3.61 0.54
N LYS A 116 2.80 -3.18 -0.66
CA LYS A 116 1.51 -2.54 -0.93
C LYS A 116 0.44 -3.60 -1.13
N LEU A 117 -0.65 -3.45 -0.41
CA LEU A 117 -1.85 -4.27 -0.50
C LEU A 117 -3.03 -3.32 -0.83
N ARG A 118 -3.26 -3.09 -2.11
CA ARG A 118 -4.39 -2.29 -2.56
C ARG A 118 -5.68 -3.13 -2.52
N GLU A 119 -6.85 -2.61 -2.92
CA GLU A 119 -8.10 -3.36 -2.89
C GLU A 119 -7.99 -4.73 -3.56
N GLY A 120 -8.49 -5.76 -2.89
CA GLY A 120 -8.46 -7.15 -3.28
C GLY A 120 -8.89 -8.04 -2.13
N TYR A 121 -8.81 -9.36 -2.30
CA TYR A 121 -9.27 -10.33 -1.30
C TYR A 121 -8.20 -11.37 -1.00
N ARG A 122 -8.16 -11.83 0.26
CA ARG A 122 -7.38 -12.99 0.72
C ARG A 122 -5.88 -12.87 0.39
N ARG A 123 -5.20 -11.84 0.88
CA ARG A 123 -3.75 -11.75 0.88
C ARG A 123 -3.23 -12.22 2.24
N ILE A 124 -2.60 -13.38 2.28
CA ILE A 124 -2.07 -14.02 3.48
C ILE A 124 -0.58 -13.70 3.58
N VAL A 125 -0.22 -12.83 4.51
CA VAL A 125 1.13 -12.28 4.70
C VAL A 125 1.70 -12.79 6.01
N THR A 126 2.65 -13.71 5.93
CA THR A 126 3.20 -14.36 7.15
C THR A 126 4.70 -14.48 7.12
N ASN A 127 5.33 -14.27 8.28
CA ASN A 127 6.75 -14.53 8.48
C ASN A 127 7.68 -13.74 7.55
N ASN A 128 7.34 -12.49 7.23
CA ASN A 128 8.16 -11.61 6.40
C ASN A 128 8.90 -10.59 7.26
N ILE A 129 9.92 -9.96 6.69
CA ILE A 129 10.68 -8.88 7.28
C ILE A 129 10.58 -7.64 6.41
N GLY A 130 10.04 -6.54 6.94
CA GLY A 130 10.15 -5.21 6.39
C GLY A 130 11.28 -4.45 7.08
N TYR A 131 12.46 -4.41 6.48
CA TYR A 131 13.68 -3.91 7.12
C TYR A 131 13.69 -2.37 7.32
N ASN A 132 13.55 -1.60 6.23
CA ASN A 132 13.28 -0.15 6.29
C ASN A 132 11.88 0.16 5.73
N SER A 133 10.95 -0.74 5.94
CA SER A 133 9.67 -0.74 5.26
C SER A 133 8.58 -1.41 6.10
N THR A 134 7.39 -1.49 5.55
CA THR A 134 6.21 -2.01 6.22
C THR A 134 5.18 -2.53 5.21
N ALA A 135 3.98 -2.85 5.69
CA ALA A 135 2.81 -3.06 4.86
C ALA A 135 2.06 -1.72 4.63
N TYR A 136 1.55 -1.57 3.42
CA TYR A 136 0.78 -0.42 2.93
C TYR A 136 -0.64 -0.87 2.57
N PRO A 137 -1.58 -0.97 3.53
CA PRO A 137 -2.97 -1.29 3.25
C PRO A 137 -3.66 -0.09 2.58
N HIS A 138 -4.06 -0.24 1.32
CA HIS A 138 -4.67 0.82 0.53
C HIS A 138 -6.07 0.43 0.06
N VAL A 139 -7.03 1.33 0.27
CA VAL A 139 -8.40 1.28 -0.29
C VAL A 139 -9.15 -0.04 -0.13
N TRP A 140 -8.92 -0.78 0.97
CA TRP A 140 -9.49 -2.11 1.17
C TRP A 140 -11.01 -2.16 1.11
N TYR A 141 -11.52 -3.30 0.70
CA TYR A 141 -12.93 -3.67 0.83
C TYR A 141 -13.30 -3.92 2.30
N LYS A 142 -14.59 -3.81 2.64
CA LYS A 142 -15.08 -4.01 4.01
C LYS A 142 -14.78 -5.40 4.58
N ASP A 143 -14.75 -6.42 3.71
CA ASP A 143 -14.41 -7.81 4.04
C ASP A 143 -13.32 -8.32 3.08
N SER A 144 -12.13 -7.74 3.17
CA SER A 144 -11.00 -8.12 2.29
C SER A 144 -10.46 -9.51 2.58
N GLN A 145 -10.69 -10.07 3.76
CA GLN A 145 -10.15 -11.36 4.23
C GLN A 145 -8.62 -11.43 4.25
N ASP A 146 -7.96 -10.30 4.25
CA ASP A 146 -6.50 -10.23 4.37
C ASP A 146 -6.04 -10.64 5.76
N SER A 147 -4.84 -11.22 5.83
CA SER A 147 -4.26 -11.64 7.11
C SER A 147 -2.77 -11.34 7.15
N LEU A 148 -2.33 -10.58 8.16
CA LEU A 148 -0.93 -10.23 8.40
C LEU A 148 -0.51 -10.78 9.76
N LYS A 149 0.37 -11.81 9.79
CA LYS A 149 0.79 -12.45 11.04
C LYS A 149 2.27 -12.80 11.07
N ASN A 150 2.83 -12.75 12.27
CA ASN A 150 4.19 -13.22 12.53
C ASN A 150 5.25 -12.50 11.67
N ASN A 151 5.02 -11.25 11.29
CA ASN A 151 5.95 -10.45 10.51
C ASN A 151 6.77 -9.55 11.44
N ILE A 152 7.94 -9.13 10.97
CA ILE A 152 8.75 -8.08 11.57
C ILE A 152 8.63 -6.84 10.68
N TRP A 153 8.02 -5.77 11.18
CA TRP A 153 7.89 -4.49 10.48
C TRP A 153 8.73 -3.45 11.18
N MET A 154 9.77 -2.92 10.51
CA MET A 154 10.62 -1.86 11.08
C MET A 154 10.11 -0.45 10.79
N ALA A 155 8.87 -0.33 10.35
CA ALA A 155 8.12 0.92 10.25
C ALA A 155 6.64 0.70 10.60
N ALA A 156 5.94 1.78 11.00
CA ALA A 156 4.50 1.77 11.19
C ALA A 156 3.77 1.50 9.86
N TYR A 157 2.61 0.85 9.89
CA TYR A 157 1.79 0.70 8.69
C TYR A 157 1.51 2.05 8.01
N ARG A 158 1.37 2.03 6.71
CA ARG A 158 1.09 3.22 5.88
C ARG A 158 -0.29 3.07 5.21
N PRO A 159 -1.39 3.15 5.98
CA PRO A 159 -2.72 3.01 5.43
C PRO A 159 -3.10 4.22 4.58
N ALA A 160 -3.82 3.99 3.47
CA ALA A 160 -4.37 5.06 2.65
C ALA A 160 -5.81 4.75 2.22
N ARG A 161 -6.74 5.69 2.46
CA ARG A 161 -8.17 5.59 2.12
C ARG A 161 -8.85 4.29 2.59
N MET A 162 -8.46 3.80 3.75
CA MET A 162 -9.05 2.62 4.37
C MET A 162 -10.52 2.86 4.78
N PRO A 163 -11.32 1.78 4.96
CA PRO A 163 -12.66 1.92 5.56
C PRO A 163 -12.60 2.66 6.90
N LYS A 164 -13.59 3.53 7.18
CA LYS A 164 -13.56 4.42 8.36
C LYS A 164 -13.67 3.63 9.68
N ASP A 165 -14.59 2.68 9.72
CA ASP A 165 -14.98 2.03 10.98
C ASP A 165 -14.11 0.80 11.27
N LYS A 166 -13.92 -0.07 10.31
CA LYS A 166 -13.23 -1.33 10.48
C LYS A 166 -12.46 -1.71 9.23
N TRP A 167 -11.20 -2.03 9.40
CA TRP A 167 -10.39 -2.54 8.28
C TRP A 167 -10.77 -3.98 8.00
N GLY A 168 -11.00 -4.31 6.74
CA GLY A 168 -11.61 -5.58 6.32
C GLY A 168 -10.78 -6.85 6.50
N GLY A 169 -9.54 -6.73 6.97
CA GLY A 169 -8.63 -7.84 7.24
C GLY A 169 -8.33 -8.02 8.72
N LYS A 170 -7.42 -8.93 9.03
CA LYS A 170 -6.91 -9.22 10.37
C LYS A 170 -5.40 -9.06 10.42
N SER A 171 -4.90 -8.43 11.47
CA SER A 171 -3.47 -8.37 11.74
C SER A 171 -3.20 -8.65 13.21
N ASP A 172 -2.22 -9.51 13.50
CA ASP A 172 -1.85 -9.86 14.86
C ASP A 172 -0.49 -10.58 14.93
N LYS A 173 0.12 -10.56 16.12
CA LYS A 173 1.40 -11.24 16.39
C LYS A 173 2.53 -10.75 15.47
N ASN A 174 2.61 -9.46 15.21
CA ASN A 174 3.69 -8.83 14.48
C ASN A 174 4.63 -8.08 15.44
N LEU A 175 5.89 -7.89 15.06
CA LEU A 175 6.85 -7.08 15.80
C LEU A 175 6.95 -5.68 15.17
N PHE A 176 6.88 -4.65 16.02
CA PHE A 176 6.98 -3.24 15.63
C PHE A 176 8.22 -2.56 16.24
N PRO A 177 8.74 -1.50 15.61
CA PRO A 177 9.96 -0.83 16.06
C PRO A 177 9.72 0.14 17.23
N ALA A 178 8.49 0.59 17.45
CA ALA A 178 8.17 1.63 18.41
C ALA A 178 6.70 1.57 18.89
N ASP A 179 6.48 2.02 20.13
CA ASP A 179 5.15 2.02 20.76
C ASP A 179 4.09 2.78 19.96
N PHE A 180 4.44 3.91 19.36
CA PHE A 180 3.47 4.68 18.60
C PHE A 180 2.95 3.90 17.37
N ALA A 181 3.82 3.09 16.74
CA ALA A 181 3.45 2.28 15.57
C ALA A 181 2.45 1.18 15.95
N LEU A 182 2.69 0.48 17.06
CA LEU A 182 1.77 -0.54 17.56
C LEU A 182 0.45 0.09 18.05
N LYS A 183 0.50 1.17 18.81
CA LYS A 183 -0.71 1.87 19.30
C LYS A 183 -1.59 2.38 18.16
N GLU A 184 -0.99 2.84 17.07
CA GLU A 184 -1.74 3.24 15.87
C GLU A 184 -2.49 2.05 15.26
N ALA A 185 -1.84 0.88 15.10
CA ALA A 185 -2.49 -0.33 14.61
C ALA A 185 -3.61 -0.80 15.57
N GLN A 186 -3.34 -0.80 16.88
CA GLN A 186 -4.33 -1.17 17.90
C GLN A 186 -5.55 -0.26 17.92
N SER A 187 -5.38 1.04 17.65
CA SER A 187 -6.49 1.99 17.52
C SER A 187 -7.46 1.66 16.38
N LYS A 188 -7.04 0.80 15.45
CA LYS A 188 -7.84 0.29 14.32
C LYS A 188 -8.35 -1.13 14.53
N GLY A 189 -8.15 -1.69 15.73
CA GLY A 189 -8.57 -3.03 16.09
C GLY A 189 -7.63 -4.14 15.59
N TRP A 190 -6.40 -3.79 15.23
CA TRP A 190 -5.37 -4.71 14.77
C TRP A 190 -4.30 -4.93 15.85
N ASP A 191 -3.51 -6.00 15.70
CA ASP A 191 -2.27 -6.23 16.45
C ASP A 191 -2.42 -6.25 17.99
N ALA A 192 -3.54 -6.78 18.47
CA ALA A 192 -3.82 -6.85 19.91
C ALA A 192 -2.77 -7.66 20.70
N ASN A 193 -2.19 -8.71 20.09
CA ASN A 193 -1.15 -9.56 20.67
C ASN A 193 0.22 -9.38 20.03
N SER A 194 0.45 -8.25 19.38
CA SER A 194 1.73 -7.85 18.78
C SER A 194 2.64 -7.19 19.82
N LEU A 195 3.94 -7.14 19.53
CA LEU A 195 4.94 -6.60 20.46
C LEU A 195 5.72 -5.44 19.83
N VAL A 196 6.32 -4.64 20.67
CA VAL A 196 7.34 -3.66 20.31
C VAL A 196 8.69 -4.17 20.79
N GLY A 197 9.75 -4.02 19.98
CA GLY A 197 11.10 -4.35 20.38
C GLY A 197 12.10 -4.41 19.24
N ASP A 198 13.35 -4.56 19.63
CA ASP A 198 14.45 -4.85 18.70
C ASP A 198 14.28 -6.30 18.18
N PRO A 199 14.24 -6.52 16.86
CA PRO A 199 14.22 -7.87 16.31
C PRO A 199 15.50 -8.66 16.58
N MET A 200 16.61 -8.01 16.97
CA MET A 200 17.90 -8.62 17.29
C MET A 200 18.46 -9.40 16.09
N PHE A 201 18.50 -8.76 14.92
CA PHE A 201 19.10 -9.34 13.72
C PHE A 201 20.57 -9.71 13.94
N ILE A 202 21.04 -10.78 13.33
CA ILE A 202 22.42 -11.30 13.50
C ILE A 202 23.44 -10.37 12.83
N ASP A 203 23.34 -10.12 11.53
CA ASP A 203 24.21 -9.21 10.79
C ASP A 203 23.48 -8.61 9.58
N PRO A 204 22.55 -7.70 9.82
CA PRO A 204 21.71 -7.14 8.75
C PRO A 204 22.52 -6.37 7.70
N ALA A 205 23.66 -5.77 8.07
CA ALA A 205 24.53 -5.08 7.13
C ALA A 205 25.11 -6.00 6.06
N LYS A 206 25.26 -7.29 6.37
CA LYS A 206 25.68 -8.33 5.42
C LYS A 206 24.51 -9.13 4.83
N GLY A 207 23.26 -8.72 5.10
CA GLY A 207 22.08 -9.39 4.59
C GLY A 207 21.63 -10.60 5.41
N ASP A 208 22.19 -10.82 6.61
CA ASP A 208 21.73 -11.84 7.54
C ASP A 208 20.69 -11.25 8.50
N PHE A 209 19.42 -11.33 8.08
CA PHE A 209 18.27 -10.87 8.85
C PHE A 209 17.68 -11.95 9.77
N ARG A 210 18.36 -13.07 9.97
CA ARG A 210 17.96 -14.02 11.01
C ARG A 210 17.99 -13.32 12.35
N VAL A 211 17.04 -13.67 13.21
CA VAL A 211 16.98 -13.13 14.57
C VAL A 211 17.62 -14.08 15.55
N ARG A 212 18.19 -13.53 16.64
CA ARG A 212 18.79 -14.29 17.73
C ARG A 212 17.73 -15.05 18.53
N GLU A 213 18.15 -16.06 19.31
CA GLU A 213 17.27 -16.96 20.07
C GLU A 213 16.38 -16.25 21.13
N ASP A 214 16.85 -15.13 21.64
CA ASP A 214 16.14 -14.30 22.63
C ASP A 214 15.26 -13.22 22.00
N SER A 215 15.18 -13.14 20.68
CA SER A 215 14.37 -12.17 19.95
C SER A 215 12.89 -12.22 20.35
N PRO A 216 12.25 -11.07 20.57
CA PRO A 216 10.80 -11.01 20.80
C PRO A 216 9.98 -11.49 19.60
N ALA A 217 10.52 -11.46 18.39
CA ALA A 217 9.83 -11.97 17.20
C ALA A 217 9.53 -13.47 17.29
N LEU A 218 10.43 -14.26 17.88
CA LEU A 218 10.24 -15.71 18.05
C LEU A 218 9.05 -16.00 18.98
N LYS A 219 8.84 -15.19 20.01
CA LYS A 219 7.70 -15.33 20.94
C LYS A 219 6.36 -15.10 20.23
N LEU A 220 6.37 -14.31 19.15
CA LEU A 220 5.19 -14.05 18.32
C LEU A 220 4.93 -15.16 17.30
N GLY A 221 5.87 -16.11 17.15
CA GLY A 221 5.80 -17.21 16.18
C GLY A 221 6.51 -16.96 14.86
N PHE A 222 7.30 -15.87 14.75
CA PHE A 222 8.25 -15.71 13.65
C PHE A 222 9.26 -16.87 13.64
N LYS A 223 9.68 -17.30 12.46
CA LYS A 223 10.66 -18.37 12.29
C LYS A 223 11.77 -17.91 11.35
N ASN A 224 13.03 -18.11 11.75
CA ASN A 224 14.14 -17.90 10.84
C ASN A 224 14.00 -18.80 9.60
N PHE A 225 14.33 -18.26 8.45
CA PHE A 225 14.30 -18.96 7.17
C PHE A 225 15.64 -18.75 6.43
N PRO A 226 15.99 -19.54 5.40
CA PRO A 226 17.24 -19.36 4.66
C PRO A 226 17.29 -17.99 3.96
N MET A 227 18.24 -17.14 4.36
CA MET A 227 18.41 -15.77 3.83
C MET A 227 19.69 -15.62 3.00
N ASP A 228 20.43 -16.69 2.81
CA ASP A 228 21.66 -16.82 2.02
C ASP A 228 21.42 -17.34 0.60
N ARG A 229 20.16 -17.57 0.24
CA ARG A 229 19.75 -18.29 -0.98
C ARG A 229 18.88 -17.48 -1.93
N PHE A 230 18.92 -16.16 -1.83
CA PHE A 230 18.22 -15.29 -2.77
C PHE A 230 18.95 -15.22 -4.11
N GLY A 231 18.18 -15.17 -5.20
CA GLY A 231 18.70 -15.05 -6.55
C GLY A 231 19.24 -16.35 -7.16
N VAL A 232 20.09 -16.21 -8.17
CA VAL A 232 20.62 -17.34 -8.93
C VAL A 232 21.47 -18.27 -8.08
N LYS A 233 21.28 -19.58 -8.25
CA LYS A 233 21.99 -20.63 -7.49
C LYS A 233 23.17 -21.24 -8.25
N LYS A 234 23.11 -21.28 -9.60
CA LYS A 234 24.20 -21.85 -10.42
C LYS A 234 25.46 -21.03 -10.23
N ALA A 235 26.56 -21.67 -9.82
CA ALA A 235 27.80 -21.00 -9.45
C ALA A 235 28.33 -20.02 -10.51
N SER A 236 28.30 -20.42 -11.79
CA SER A 236 28.75 -19.57 -12.90
C SER A 236 27.87 -18.29 -13.07
N LEU A 237 26.58 -18.36 -12.79
CA LEU A 237 25.68 -17.19 -12.81
C LEU A 237 25.82 -16.38 -11.54
N LYS A 238 25.99 -17.03 -10.38
CA LYS A 238 26.18 -16.32 -9.11
C LYS A 238 27.47 -15.49 -9.09
N ALA A 239 28.49 -15.91 -9.83
CA ALA A 239 29.74 -15.18 -9.95
C ALA A 239 29.65 -13.85 -10.71
N ILE A 240 28.62 -13.69 -11.55
CA ILE A 240 28.39 -12.47 -12.35
C ILE A 240 27.15 -11.69 -11.95
N ALA A 241 26.24 -12.32 -11.20
CA ALA A 241 25.02 -11.64 -10.72
C ALA A 241 25.37 -10.62 -9.63
N ARG A 242 24.72 -9.46 -9.70
CA ARG A 242 24.76 -8.49 -8.59
C ARG A 242 23.83 -8.92 -7.47
N THR A 243 24.05 -8.35 -6.31
CA THR A 243 23.15 -8.40 -5.16
C THR A 243 22.78 -6.98 -4.76
N PRO A 244 21.61 -6.74 -4.18
CA PRO A 244 21.24 -5.40 -3.74
C PRO A 244 22.16 -4.95 -2.60
N GLU A 245 22.50 -3.67 -2.63
CA GLU A 245 23.10 -3.02 -1.47
C GLU A 245 22.09 -3.00 -0.32
N ILE A 246 22.54 -3.31 0.89
CA ILE A 246 21.69 -3.27 2.06
C ILE A 246 21.73 -1.84 2.63
N PRO A 247 20.63 -1.08 2.60
CA PRO A 247 20.62 0.25 3.17
C PRO A 247 20.80 0.20 4.70
N PRO A 248 21.43 1.19 5.33
CA PRO A 248 21.50 1.25 6.78
C PRO A 248 20.10 1.29 7.38
N MET A 249 19.92 0.64 8.54
CA MET A 249 18.65 0.65 9.25
C MET A 249 18.29 2.09 9.66
N GLN A 250 17.07 2.48 9.38
CA GLN A 250 16.53 3.80 9.73
C GLN A 250 15.59 3.68 10.93
N ALA A 251 15.78 4.53 11.93
CA ALA A 251 14.83 4.61 13.02
C ALA A 251 13.49 5.16 12.53
N GLU A 252 12.42 4.45 12.85
CA GLU A 252 11.07 4.92 12.51
C GLU A 252 10.73 6.19 13.29
N LYS A 253 10.24 7.19 12.58
CA LYS A 253 9.82 8.48 13.16
C LYS A 253 8.32 8.68 12.98
N LYS A 254 7.66 9.10 14.05
CA LYS A 254 6.24 9.48 13.97
C LYS A 254 6.08 10.61 12.95
N LYS A 255 5.33 10.36 11.87
CA LYS A 255 5.02 11.39 10.87
C LYS A 255 4.03 12.40 11.46
N ARG A 256 4.19 13.66 11.07
CA ARG A 256 3.18 14.68 11.37
C ARG A 256 1.90 14.33 10.58
N ALA A 257 0.74 14.52 11.22
CA ALA A 257 -0.53 14.38 10.51
C ALA A 257 -0.63 15.43 9.38
N PRO A 258 -1.19 15.07 8.20
CA PRO A 258 -1.45 16.03 7.14
C PRO A 258 -2.32 17.19 7.63
N ALA A 259 -2.11 18.40 7.08
CA ALA A 259 -2.92 19.55 7.45
C ALA A 259 -4.39 19.34 7.05
N THR A 260 -5.28 19.82 7.89
CA THR A 260 -6.74 19.77 7.68
C THR A 260 -7.35 21.15 7.70
N GLY A 261 -8.51 21.30 7.09
CA GLY A 261 -9.29 22.55 7.08
C GLY A 261 -10.74 22.31 6.73
N GLN A 262 -11.49 23.39 6.59
CA GLN A 262 -12.91 23.35 6.22
C GLN A 262 -13.20 24.25 5.01
N TRP A 263 -14.08 23.79 4.14
CA TRP A 263 -14.62 24.61 3.04
C TRP A 263 -16.02 24.11 2.68
N LEU A 264 -16.99 25.04 2.58
CA LEU A 264 -18.39 24.74 2.29
C LEU A 264 -19.03 23.69 3.24
N GLY A 265 -18.57 23.63 4.49
CA GLY A 265 -18.99 22.65 5.49
C GLY A 265 -18.40 21.25 5.32
N ALA A 266 -17.56 21.03 4.31
CA ALA A 266 -16.75 19.81 4.17
C ALA A 266 -15.43 19.92 4.95
N ARG A 267 -14.93 18.80 5.46
CA ARG A 267 -13.59 18.69 6.04
C ARG A 267 -12.60 18.25 4.98
N LEU A 268 -11.55 19.02 4.85
CA LEU A 268 -10.49 18.85 3.87
C LEU A 268 -9.20 18.35 4.53
N GLN A 269 -8.34 17.69 3.74
CA GLN A 269 -7.02 17.24 4.17
C GLN A 269 -6.02 17.35 3.03
N ASP A 270 -4.81 17.79 3.34
CA ASP A 270 -3.68 17.74 2.41
C ASP A 270 -3.42 16.31 1.96
N LEU A 271 -3.08 16.15 0.69
CA LEU A 271 -2.64 14.87 0.16
C LEU A 271 -1.12 14.73 0.34
N GLU A 272 -0.69 13.64 0.94
CA GLU A 272 0.72 13.38 1.21
C GLU A 272 1.07 11.90 1.00
N GLY A 273 2.34 11.65 0.63
CA GLY A 273 2.91 10.31 0.57
C GLY A 273 2.10 9.33 -0.28
N GLU A 274 1.72 8.22 0.33
CA GLU A 274 1.03 7.11 -0.33
C GLU A 274 -0.44 7.39 -0.68
N ALA A 275 -1.00 8.48 -0.16
CA ALA A 275 -2.36 8.86 -0.50
C ALA A 275 -2.53 9.20 -2.00
N PHE A 276 -1.49 9.70 -2.67
CA PHE A 276 -1.52 9.96 -4.11
C PHE A 276 -1.86 8.69 -4.91
N SER A 277 -1.15 7.60 -4.66
CA SER A 277 -1.43 6.30 -5.27
C SER A 277 -2.84 5.81 -4.94
N ALA A 278 -3.30 5.97 -3.70
CA ALA A 278 -4.66 5.57 -3.30
C ALA A 278 -5.77 6.35 -4.03
N TYR A 279 -5.47 7.54 -4.55
CA TYR A 279 -6.37 8.32 -5.42
C TYR A 279 -6.16 8.02 -6.90
N GLY A 280 -5.13 7.25 -7.27
CA GLY A 280 -4.78 6.95 -8.66
C GLY A 280 -4.27 8.16 -9.43
N ILE A 281 -3.48 9.01 -8.79
CA ILE A 281 -2.86 10.20 -9.38
C ILE A 281 -1.35 10.26 -9.11
N ALA A 282 -0.63 10.95 -9.97
CA ALA A 282 0.81 11.17 -9.79
C ALA A 282 1.09 12.10 -8.59
N LYS A 283 2.26 11.94 -7.97
CA LYS A 283 2.64 12.70 -6.77
C LYS A 283 2.77 14.22 -7.01
N ASP A 284 3.05 14.62 -8.23
CA ASP A 284 3.19 16.03 -8.67
C ASP A 284 1.85 16.67 -9.07
N ALA A 285 0.78 15.90 -9.15
CA ALA A 285 -0.54 16.44 -9.53
C ALA A 285 -1.16 17.36 -8.47
N GLY A 286 -0.65 17.33 -7.24
CA GLY A 286 -1.25 18.06 -6.11
C GLY A 286 -2.63 17.51 -5.75
N GLY A 287 -3.40 18.30 -5.01
CA GLY A 287 -4.78 17.98 -4.67
C GLY A 287 -5.08 18.01 -3.18
N VAL A 288 -6.34 18.23 -2.87
CA VAL A 288 -6.88 18.27 -1.49
C VAL A 288 -8.03 17.28 -1.38
N ALA A 289 -7.93 16.36 -0.43
CA ALA A 289 -8.94 15.33 -0.21
C ALA A 289 -10.12 15.86 0.61
N LEU A 290 -11.35 15.55 0.19
CA LEU A 290 -12.55 15.74 0.98
C LEU A 290 -12.76 14.51 1.87
N ILE A 291 -12.36 14.59 3.12
CA ILE A 291 -12.43 13.45 4.05
C ILE A 291 -13.79 13.29 4.71
N GLU A 292 -14.59 14.38 4.73
CA GLU A 292 -15.95 14.37 5.24
C GLU A 292 -16.78 15.43 4.51
N VAL A 293 -17.98 15.04 4.09
CA VAL A 293 -18.97 15.95 3.49
C VAL A 293 -20.30 15.69 4.18
N PRO A 294 -20.67 16.50 5.20
CA PRO A 294 -21.93 16.32 5.93
C PRO A 294 -23.14 16.49 5.02
N LYS A 295 -24.17 15.69 5.25
CA LYS A 295 -25.46 15.85 4.56
C LYS A 295 -26.02 17.27 4.79
N GLY A 296 -26.52 17.90 3.73
CA GLY A 296 -27.05 19.25 3.79
C GLY A 296 -26.01 20.37 3.86
N SER A 297 -24.71 20.07 3.86
CA SER A 297 -23.66 21.09 3.70
C SER A 297 -23.71 21.74 2.32
N ALA A 298 -23.13 22.94 2.16
CA ALA A 298 -23.01 23.57 0.85
C ALA A 298 -22.19 22.70 -0.11
N ALA A 299 -21.17 22.01 0.37
CA ALA A 299 -20.41 21.04 -0.40
C ALA A 299 -21.28 19.89 -0.92
N ALA A 300 -22.15 19.31 -0.06
CA ALA A 300 -23.07 18.25 -0.48
C ALA A 300 -24.09 18.73 -1.52
N ARG A 301 -24.65 19.95 -1.36
CA ARG A 301 -25.55 20.55 -2.35
C ARG A 301 -24.86 20.82 -3.69
N ALA A 302 -23.57 21.09 -3.67
CA ALA A 302 -22.73 21.24 -4.87
C ALA A 302 -22.37 19.90 -5.55
N GLY A 303 -22.83 18.76 -5.01
CA GLY A 303 -22.54 17.44 -5.53
C GLY A 303 -21.15 16.89 -5.16
N LEU A 304 -20.46 17.52 -4.20
CA LEU A 304 -19.23 16.99 -3.64
C LEU A 304 -19.52 15.85 -2.65
N GLU A 305 -18.65 14.87 -2.60
CA GLU A 305 -18.78 13.68 -1.75
C GLU A 305 -17.50 13.43 -0.94
N ALA A 306 -17.65 12.76 0.19
CA ALA A 306 -16.48 12.27 0.93
C ALA A 306 -15.70 11.26 0.07
N GLY A 307 -14.39 11.47 -0.03
CA GLY A 307 -13.52 10.68 -0.91
C GLY A 307 -13.23 11.35 -2.25
N ASP A 308 -13.83 12.49 -2.58
CA ASP A 308 -13.41 13.31 -3.71
C ASP A 308 -12.02 13.91 -3.46
N LEU A 309 -11.28 14.08 -4.52
CA LEU A 309 -10.02 14.83 -4.54
C LEU A 309 -10.21 16.09 -5.38
N LEU A 310 -10.10 17.26 -4.77
CA LEU A 310 -10.17 18.55 -5.44
C LEU A 310 -8.80 18.89 -6.05
N LEU A 311 -8.74 19.02 -7.36
CA LEU A 311 -7.52 19.33 -8.12
C LEU A 311 -7.46 20.78 -8.57
N GLN A 312 -8.59 21.37 -8.99
CA GLN A 312 -8.63 22.74 -9.53
C GLN A 312 -9.93 23.46 -9.15
N ILE A 313 -9.83 24.78 -9.00
CA ILE A 313 -10.95 25.72 -8.88
C ILE A 313 -10.76 26.75 -10.02
N ASN A 314 -11.72 26.86 -10.94
CA ASN A 314 -11.69 27.75 -12.11
C ASN A 314 -10.37 27.67 -12.90
N GLY A 315 -9.83 26.45 -13.07
CA GLY A 315 -8.56 26.20 -13.78
C GLY A 315 -7.29 26.39 -12.94
N HIS A 316 -7.37 26.96 -11.74
CA HIS A 316 -6.22 27.11 -10.84
C HIS A 316 -6.00 25.84 -10.01
N CYS A 317 -4.77 25.31 -10.02
CA CYS A 317 -4.42 24.11 -9.26
C CYS A 317 -4.51 24.33 -7.77
N VAL A 318 -4.98 23.32 -7.06
CA VAL A 318 -5.07 23.25 -5.61
C VAL A 318 -4.12 22.19 -5.11
N GLU A 319 -3.13 22.57 -4.33
CA GLU A 319 -2.11 21.65 -3.78
C GLU A 319 -2.26 21.46 -2.27
N LYS A 320 -2.75 22.48 -1.57
CA LYS A 320 -2.85 22.53 -0.12
C LYS A 320 -4.19 23.08 0.34
N VAL A 321 -4.66 22.57 1.49
CA VAL A 321 -5.92 23.00 2.13
C VAL A 321 -5.98 24.53 2.28
N GLY A 322 -4.89 25.17 2.68
CA GLY A 322 -4.85 26.64 2.88
C GLY A 322 -5.04 27.45 1.60
N GLN A 323 -5.00 26.86 0.41
CA GLN A 323 -5.26 27.54 -0.86
C GLN A 323 -6.75 27.56 -1.22
N VAL A 324 -7.54 26.56 -0.76
CA VAL A 324 -8.92 26.35 -1.22
C VAL A 324 -9.81 27.56 -0.96
N GLY A 325 -9.87 28.06 0.28
CA GLY A 325 -10.67 29.22 0.63
C GLY A 325 -10.22 30.49 -0.11
N ARG A 326 -8.90 30.75 -0.12
CA ARG A 326 -8.33 31.92 -0.80
C ARG A 326 -8.63 31.95 -2.29
N LEU A 327 -8.49 30.82 -2.98
CA LEU A 327 -8.79 30.71 -4.41
C LEU A 327 -10.29 30.93 -4.67
N ALA A 328 -11.15 30.37 -3.82
CA ALA A 328 -12.59 30.55 -3.96
C ALA A 328 -13.03 32.01 -3.77
N GLU A 329 -12.44 32.73 -2.78
CA GLU A 329 -12.70 34.14 -2.51
C GLU A 329 -12.15 35.08 -3.59
N GLN A 330 -10.91 34.83 -4.07
CA GLN A 330 -10.24 35.66 -5.06
C GLN A 330 -10.89 35.58 -6.46
N LEU A 331 -11.54 34.46 -6.77
CA LEU A 331 -12.09 34.24 -8.09
C LEU A 331 -13.47 34.82 -8.29
N ASP A 332 -14.11 35.42 -7.29
CA ASP A 332 -15.38 36.18 -7.24
C ASP A 332 -16.30 36.02 -8.47
N LYS A 333 -16.10 34.94 -9.21
CA LYS A 333 -16.83 34.53 -10.40
C LYS A 333 -17.74 33.36 -10.07
N HIS A 334 -18.99 33.63 -9.92
CA HIS A 334 -19.98 32.58 -9.86
C HIS A 334 -20.55 32.30 -11.27
N PRO A 335 -20.69 31.02 -11.61
CA PRO A 335 -20.43 29.78 -10.87
C PRO A 335 -18.95 29.39 -10.83
N LEU A 336 -18.53 28.68 -9.77
CA LEU A 336 -17.20 28.08 -9.69
C LEU A 336 -17.15 26.73 -10.42
N THR A 337 -16.14 26.53 -11.25
CA THR A 337 -15.88 25.24 -11.89
C THR A 337 -14.82 24.48 -11.09
N LEU A 338 -15.17 23.29 -10.62
CA LEU A 338 -14.29 22.41 -9.84
C LEU A 338 -13.87 21.21 -10.68
N LYS A 339 -12.56 20.97 -10.81
CA LYS A 339 -12.05 19.67 -11.30
C LYS A 339 -11.74 18.79 -10.11
N ILE A 340 -12.35 17.62 -10.08
CA ILE A 340 -12.18 16.63 -9.02
C ILE A 340 -11.82 15.25 -9.59
N VAL A 341 -11.29 14.38 -8.75
CA VAL A 341 -11.21 12.94 -9.00
C VAL A 341 -12.13 12.23 -8.02
N ARG A 342 -13.07 11.44 -8.54
CA ARG A 342 -13.96 10.57 -7.77
C ARG A 342 -13.83 9.14 -8.26
N ASN A 343 -13.51 8.20 -7.36
CA ASN A 343 -13.32 6.79 -7.71
C ASN A 343 -12.34 6.64 -8.90
N GLN A 344 -11.18 7.27 -8.82
CA GLN A 344 -10.13 7.31 -9.85
C GLN A 344 -10.61 7.85 -11.22
N THR A 345 -11.74 8.52 -11.28
CA THR A 345 -12.29 9.08 -12.51
C THR A 345 -12.35 10.60 -12.40
N PRO A 346 -11.74 11.35 -13.33
CA PRO A 346 -11.86 12.80 -13.38
C PRO A 346 -13.33 13.23 -13.60
N LYS A 347 -13.75 14.26 -12.88
CA LYS A 347 -15.08 14.89 -13.02
C LYS A 347 -14.96 16.41 -12.94
N THR A 348 -15.88 17.09 -13.59
CA THR A 348 -16.06 18.54 -13.46
C THR A 348 -17.41 18.80 -12.81
N LEU A 349 -17.42 19.62 -11.78
CA LEU A 349 -18.65 20.09 -11.12
C LEU A 349 -18.75 21.60 -11.27
N THR A 350 -19.99 22.11 -11.39
CA THR A 350 -20.27 23.54 -11.39
C THR A 350 -20.99 23.87 -10.08
N LEU A 351 -20.38 24.74 -9.30
CA LEU A 351 -20.89 25.18 -8.00
C LEU A 351 -21.56 26.54 -8.17
N GLN A 352 -22.87 26.60 -7.88
CA GLN A 352 -23.60 27.85 -7.67
C GLN A 352 -23.65 28.11 -6.16
N LEU A 353 -23.01 29.16 -5.70
CA LEU A 353 -22.99 29.58 -4.28
C LEU A 353 -24.18 30.48 -3.98
#